data_999df36a719e50740adcd33cdb90404f
#
_entry.id   999df36a719e50740adcd33cdb90404f
#
_cell.length_a   1.000
_cell.length_b   1.000
_cell.length_c   1.000
_cell.angle_alpha   90.00
_cell.angle_beta   90.00
_cell.angle_gamma   90.00
#
_symmetry.space_group_name_H-M   'P 1'
#
loop_
_entity.id
_entity.type
_entity.pdbx_description
1 polymer ?
#
loop_
_entity_poly.entity_id
_entity_poly.type
_entity_poly.pdbx_seq_one_letter_code
_entity_poly.pdbx_strand_id
1 'polypeptide(L)'
;MRVLGVDPGLRTTGWGIIESEGGRLRHVANGACRSEPGDLASRLLQIFDGLSEVVARHRPDAAAVEQTFVNRDGAGTLKLGQARGVAVLALARAGLAVGEYAPNAVKKTVVGVGLAAKPQIDHMVRMQLPGVEIEGPDSADALAVALCHAFHLQSSNRLQAAILRAGA
;
A
#
# COMPACT_ATOMS: atom_id res chain seq x y z
N MET A 1 -4.71 4.44 -14.51
CA MET A 1 -5.08 4.55 -13.10
C MET A 1 -3.82 4.37 -12.24
N ARG A 2 -3.54 5.35 -11.39
CA ARG A 2 -2.43 5.28 -10.41
C ARG A 2 -2.92 4.75 -9.08
N VAL A 3 -2.20 3.80 -8.52
CA VAL A 3 -2.53 3.13 -7.26
C VAL A 3 -1.39 3.33 -6.29
N LEU A 4 -1.70 3.86 -5.10
CA LEU A 4 -0.78 4.02 -3.98
C LEU A 4 -0.99 2.88 -2.98
N GLY A 5 0.07 2.15 -2.68
CA GLY A 5 0.12 1.21 -1.55
C GLY A 5 0.91 1.82 -0.40
N VAL A 6 0.49 1.53 0.81
CA VAL A 6 1.14 1.99 2.04
C VAL A 6 1.34 0.82 2.99
N ASP A 7 2.56 0.68 3.50
CA ASP A 7 2.93 -0.20 4.61
C ASP A 7 3.19 0.65 5.86
N PRO A 8 2.24 0.72 6.81
CA PRO A 8 2.32 1.64 7.93
C PRO A 8 3.35 1.22 8.97
N GLY A 9 4.14 2.17 9.44
CA GLY A 9 5.02 2.01 10.59
C GLY A 9 5.31 3.35 11.26
N LEU A 10 5.47 3.38 12.57
CA LEU A 10 5.72 4.64 13.30
C LEU A 10 7.11 5.22 13.01
N ARG A 11 8.14 4.37 12.86
CA ARG A 11 9.50 4.80 12.53
C ARG A 11 9.65 5.05 11.03
N THR A 12 9.08 4.17 10.26
CA THR A 12 9.15 4.19 8.80
C THR A 12 7.80 3.72 8.26
N THR A 13 7.15 4.53 7.45
CA THR A 13 5.98 4.17 6.68
C THR A 13 6.40 4.04 5.23
N GLY A 14 6.39 2.84 4.69
CA GLY A 14 6.68 2.58 3.27
C GLY A 14 5.52 3.04 2.39
N TRP A 15 5.86 3.52 1.20
CA TRP A 15 4.88 3.83 0.16
C TRP A 15 5.38 3.39 -1.21
N GLY A 16 4.44 3.01 -2.07
CA GLY A 16 4.75 2.62 -3.45
C GLY A 16 3.61 2.97 -4.39
N ILE A 17 3.94 3.49 -5.55
CA ILE A 17 2.98 3.93 -6.56
C ILE A 17 3.23 3.16 -7.85
N ILE A 18 2.16 2.58 -8.37
CA ILE A 18 2.13 1.91 -9.65
C ILE A 18 1.06 2.53 -10.55
N GLU A 19 1.23 2.37 -11.84
CA GLU A 19 0.23 2.68 -12.84
C GLU A 19 -0.31 1.39 -13.44
N SER A 20 -1.64 1.31 -13.52
CA SER A 20 -2.37 0.17 -14.09
C SER A 20 -3.19 0.63 -15.29
N GLU A 21 -2.87 0.11 -16.47
CA GLU A 21 -3.55 0.44 -17.73
C GLU A 21 -3.70 -0.81 -18.61
N GLY A 22 -4.93 -1.15 -18.96
CA GLY A 22 -5.23 -2.28 -19.86
C GLY A 22 -4.67 -3.63 -19.38
N GLY A 23 -4.47 -3.82 -18.08
CA GLY A 23 -3.86 -5.00 -17.48
C GLY A 23 -2.33 -4.97 -17.40
N ARG A 24 -1.69 -3.93 -17.93
CA ARG A 24 -0.25 -3.69 -17.74
C ARG A 24 -0.02 -2.90 -16.45
N LEU A 25 1.03 -3.29 -15.73
CA LEU A 25 1.47 -2.63 -14.51
C LEU A 25 2.84 -1.97 -14.74
N ARG A 26 3.01 -0.76 -14.24
CA ARG A 26 4.24 0.00 -14.36
C ARG A 26 4.57 0.65 -13.03
N HIS A 27 5.80 0.55 -12.60
CA HIS A 27 6.33 1.33 -11.48
C HIS A 27 6.33 2.82 -11.81
N VAL A 28 5.93 3.64 -10.85
CA VAL A 28 5.96 5.12 -10.94
C VAL A 28 6.97 5.69 -9.96
N ALA A 29 6.82 5.36 -8.69
CA ALA A 29 7.70 5.81 -7.61
C ALA A 29 7.53 4.92 -6.38
N ASN A 30 8.52 4.91 -5.51
CA ASN A 30 8.42 4.31 -4.18
C ASN A 30 9.35 5.04 -3.21
N GLY A 31 9.17 4.79 -1.92
CA GLY A 31 10.00 5.39 -0.88
C GLY A 31 9.46 5.16 0.51
N ALA A 32 9.91 5.96 1.45
CA ALA A 32 9.48 5.88 2.82
C ALA A 32 9.36 7.26 3.49
N CYS A 33 8.27 7.46 4.23
CA CYS A 33 8.12 8.55 5.18
C CYS A 33 8.75 8.10 6.51
N ARG A 34 9.74 8.84 7.00
CA ARG A 34 10.43 8.54 8.26
C ARG A 34 10.06 9.57 9.31
N SER A 35 9.84 9.09 10.54
CA SER A 35 9.70 9.99 11.68
C SER A 35 10.98 10.02 12.51
N GLU A 36 11.44 11.21 12.86
CA GLU A 36 12.56 11.40 13.77
C GLU A 36 12.17 11.01 15.20
N PRO A 37 13.14 10.62 16.05
CA PRO A 37 12.88 10.38 17.46
C PRO A 37 12.27 11.61 18.14
N GLY A 38 11.23 11.37 18.96
CA GLY A 38 10.51 12.44 19.64
C GLY A 38 9.22 11.95 20.29
N ASP A 39 8.39 12.87 20.70
CA ASP A 39 7.06 12.55 21.21
C ASP A 39 6.17 11.96 20.12
N LEU A 40 5.17 11.21 20.55
CA LEU A 40 4.31 10.46 19.63
C LEU A 40 3.54 11.37 18.65
N ALA A 41 3.04 12.51 19.12
CA ALA A 41 2.24 13.42 18.31
C ALA A 41 3.08 14.01 17.16
N SER A 42 4.28 14.47 17.47
CA SER A 42 5.23 14.99 16.47
C SER A 42 5.59 13.93 15.42
N ARG A 43 5.80 12.68 15.85
CA ARG A 43 6.11 11.58 14.95
C ARG A 43 4.94 11.22 14.02
N LEU A 44 3.73 11.18 14.56
CA LEU A 44 2.51 10.94 13.77
C LEU A 44 2.27 12.07 12.76
N LEU A 45 2.52 13.32 13.15
CA LEU A 45 2.42 14.47 12.24
C LEU A 45 3.40 14.35 11.07
N GLN A 46 4.65 13.98 11.33
CA GLN A 46 5.66 13.79 10.26
C GLN A 46 5.22 12.71 9.26
N ILE A 47 4.60 11.60 9.70
CA ILE A 47 4.05 10.57 8.81
C ILE A 47 2.88 11.14 8.01
N PHE A 48 1.98 11.87 8.66
CA PHE A 48 0.83 12.49 7.99
C PHE A 48 1.27 13.47 6.90
N ASP A 49 2.21 14.35 7.21
CA ASP A 49 2.72 15.37 6.28
C ASP A 49 3.45 14.69 5.10
N GLY A 50 4.32 13.71 5.39
CA GLY A 50 5.04 12.96 4.37
C GLY A 50 4.11 12.23 3.39
N LEU A 51 3.09 11.53 3.88
CA LEU A 51 2.10 10.88 3.02
C LEU A 51 1.25 11.90 2.26
N SER A 52 0.89 13.02 2.87
CA SER A 52 0.16 14.11 2.21
C SER A 52 0.97 14.70 1.04
N GLU A 53 2.28 14.87 1.22
CA GLU A 53 3.18 15.31 0.15
C GLU A 53 3.29 14.27 -0.99
N VAL A 54 3.38 12.98 -0.66
CA VAL A 54 3.38 11.90 -1.66
C VAL A 54 2.10 11.95 -2.50
N VAL A 55 0.94 12.07 -1.87
CA VAL A 55 -0.35 12.16 -2.57
C VAL A 55 -0.41 13.41 -3.44
N ALA A 56 -0.01 14.56 -2.93
CA ALA A 56 -0.02 15.82 -3.68
C ALA A 56 0.89 15.76 -4.92
N ARG A 57 2.08 15.17 -4.77
CA ARG A 57 3.07 15.05 -5.85
C ARG A 57 2.65 14.06 -6.92
N HIS A 58 2.16 12.90 -6.55
CA HIS A 58 1.93 11.79 -7.48
C HIS A 58 0.49 11.64 -7.93
N ARG A 59 -0.47 12.24 -7.22
CA ARG A 59 -1.91 12.29 -7.54
C ARG A 59 -2.45 10.89 -7.87
N PRO A 60 -2.41 9.94 -6.92
CA PRO A 60 -3.00 8.61 -7.13
C PRO A 60 -4.52 8.72 -7.27
N ASP A 61 -5.10 7.80 -8.05
CA ASP A 61 -6.56 7.68 -8.24
C ASP A 61 -7.19 6.78 -7.17
N ALA A 62 -6.40 5.88 -6.59
CA ALA A 62 -6.82 4.93 -5.55
C ALA A 62 -5.66 4.65 -4.60
N ALA A 63 -5.99 4.24 -3.37
CA ALA A 63 -4.99 3.91 -2.38
C ALA A 63 -5.38 2.66 -1.57
N ALA A 64 -4.37 1.98 -1.01
CA ALA A 64 -4.58 0.90 -0.07
C ALA A 64 -3.52 0.90 1.03
N VAL A 65 -3.92 0.37 2.18
CA VAL A 65 -3.07 0.27 3.38
C VAL A 65 -3.04 -1.18 3.85
N GLU A 66 -1.87 -1.67 4.26
CA GLU A 66 -1.77 -2.97 4.90
C GLU A 66 -2.42 -2.94 6.28
N GLN A 67 -3.20 -3.98 6.58
CA GLN A 67 -3.78 -4.16 7.91
C GLN A 67 -2.70 -4.62 8.90
N THR A 68 -2.81 -4.15 10.13
CA THR A 68 -1.95 -4.56 11.23
C THR A 68 -2.71 -5.47 12.19
N PHE A 69 -2.03 -6.47 12.74
CA PHE A 69 -2.63 -7.40 13.69
C PHE A 69 -2.00 -7.24 15.07
N VAL A 70 -2.79 -7.56 16.09
CA VAL A 70 -2.29 -7.61 17.46
C VAL A 70 -1.25 -8.73 17.58
N ASN A 71 -0.07 -8.38 18.08
CA ASN A 71 0.99 -9.32 18.40
C ASN A 71 1.23 -9.38 19.93
N ARG A 72 2.25 -10.12 20.36
CA ARG A 72 2.57 -10.27 21.80
C ARG A 72 3.05 -8.97 22.46
N ASP A 73 3.60 -8.04 21.69
CA ASP A 73 3.95 -6.70 22.16
C ASP A 73 2.75 -5.74 22.00
N GLY A 74 1.96 -5.61 23.06
CA GLY A 74 0.78 -4.74 23.07
C GLY A 74 1.12 -3.26 22.88
N ALA A 75 2.24 -2.79 23.45
CA ALA A 75 2.67 -1.39 23.30
C ALA A 75 3.12 -1.08 21.88
N GLY A 76 3.88 -1.98 21.25
CA GLY A 76 4.28 -1.87 19.85
C GLY A 76 3.08 -1.95 18.93
N THR A 77 2.14 -2.86 19.20
CA THR A 77 0.89 -2.99 18.44
C THR A 77 0.05 -1.70 18.48
N LEU A 78 -0.07 -1.07 19.67
CA LEU A 78 -0.80 0.19 19.80
C LEU A 78 -0.16 1.31 18.98
N LYS A 79 1.15 1.48 19.07
CA LYS A 79 1.90 2.47 18.27
C LYS A 79 1.76 2.24 16.77
N LEU A 80 1.80 1.00 16.35
CA LEU A 80 1.61 0.63 14.95
C LEU A 80 0.18 0.94 14.47
N GLY A 81 -0.83 0.64 15.30
CA GLY A 81 -2.22 1.00 15.03
C GLY A 81 -2.44 2.51 14.91
N GLN A 82 -1.76 3.30 15.72
CA GLN A 82 -1.80 4.77 15.66
C GLN A 82 -1.18 5.28 14.34
N ALA A 83 -0.01 4.78 13.96
CA ALA A 83 0.63 5.13 12.68
C ALA A 83 -0.25 4.74 11.48
N ARG A 84 -0.86 3.54 11.51
CA ARG A 84 -1.81 3.10 10.49
C ARG A 84 -3.04 4.00 10.42
N GLY A 85 -3.63 4.37 11.55
CA GLY A 85 -4.77 5.29 11.59
C GLY A 85 -4.44 6.65 10.94
N VAL A 86 -3.23 7.17 11.19
CA VAL A 86 -2.74 8.40 10.55
C VAL A 86 -2.55 8.23 9.04
N ALA A 87 -2.01 7.09 8.59
CA ALA A 87 -1.89 6.80 7.16
C ALA A 87 -3.26 6.77 6.47
N VAL A 88 -4.23 6.05 7.03
CA VAL A 88 -5.61 6.03 6.51
C VAL A 88 -6.23 7.43 6.48
N LEU A 89 -6.03 8.22 7.55
CA LEU A 89 -6.54 9.59 7.64
C LEU A 89 -5.95 10.50 6.55
N ALA A 90 -4.64 10.43 6.30
CA ALA A 90 -3.97 11.24 5.28
C ALA A 90 -4.56 10.95 3.88
N LEU A 91 -4.78 9.67 3.56
CA LEU A 91 -5.35 9.25 2.28
C LEU A 91 -6.84 9.65 2.15
N ALA A 92 -7.62 9.44 3.20
CA ALA A 92 -9.04 9.81 3.24
C ALA A 92 -9.25 11.33 3.13
N ARG A 93 -8.40 12.13 3.80
CA ARG A 93 -8.42 13.60 3.71
C ARG A 93 -8.14 14.10 2.28
N ALA A 94 -7.35 13.35 1.51
CA ALA A 94 -7.10 13.63 0.10
C ALA A 94 -8.25 13.19 -0.83
N GLY A 95 -9.33 12.64 -0.29
CA GLY A 95 -10.50 12.20 -1.04
C GLY A 95 -10.34 10.82 -1.69
N LEU A 96 -9.30 10.06 -1.33
CA LEU A 96 -9.06 8.73 -1.88
C LEU A 96 -9.93 7.68 -1.19
N ALA A 97 -10.51 6.77 -1.98
CA ALA A 97 -11.05 5.53 -1.45
C ALA A 97 -9.88 4.63 -1.00
N VAL A 98 -9.92 4.18 0.26
CA VAL A 98 -8.83 3.40 0.86
C VAL A 98 -9.21 1.94 0.97
N GLY A 99 -8.53 1.08 0.22
CA GLY A 99 -8.59 -0.37 0.38
C GLY A 99 -7.74 -0.82 1.58
N GLU A 100 -8.14 -1.90 2.24
CA GLU A 100 -7.42 -2.46 3.37
C GLU A 100 -7.21 -3.96 3.19
N TYR A 101 -5.97 -4.41 3.27
CA TYR A 101 -5.59 -5.80 3.00
C TYR A 101 -4.77 -6.40 4.13
N ALA A 102 -5.16 -7.61 4.55
CA ALA A 102 -4.37 -8.40 5.48
C ALA A 102 -3.03 -8.82 4.83
N PRO A 103 -1.92 -8.91 5.57
CA PRO A 103 -0.62 -9.34 5.03
C PRO A 103 -0.69 -10.65 4.24
N ASN A 104 -1.45 -11.63 4.72
CA ASN A 104 -1.62 -12.90 4.01
C ASN A 104 -2.42 -12.77 2.70
N ALA A 105 -3.35 -11.81 2.62
CA ALA A 105 -4.09 -11.52 1.39
C ALA A 105 -3.16 -10.86 0.36
N VAL A 106 -2.32 -9.91 0.78
CA VAL A 106 -1.29 -9.30 -0.07
C VAL A 106 -0.36 -10.37 -0.63
N LYS A 107 0.21 -11.22 0.23
CA LYS A 107 1.10 -12.33 -0.16
C LYS A 107 0.43 -13.27 -1.16
N LYS A 108 -0.80 -13.70 -0.86
CA LYS A 108 -1.56 -14.61 -1.74
C LYS A 108 -1.83 -13.99 -3.10
N THR A 109 -2.14 -12.71 -3.15
CA THR A 109 -2.41 -12.02 -4.42
C THR A 109 -1.14 -11.83 -5.25
N VAL A 110 -0.02 -11.46 -4.61
CA VAL A 110 1.24 -11.14 -5.32
C VAL A 110 2.04 -12.39 -5.70
N VAL A 111 2.08 -13.40 -4.81
CA VAL A 111 2.93 -14.61 -4.96
C VAL A 111 2.09 -15.85 -5.29
N GLY A 112 0.80 -15.85 -5.02
CA GLY A 112 -0.09 -17.01 -5.16
C GLY A 112 -0.24 -17.83 -3.87
N VAL A 113 0.61 -17.63 -2.86
CA VAL A 113 0.57 -18.33 -1.56
C VAL A 113 0.66 -17.35 -0.39
N GLY A 114 -0.21 -17.53 0.62
CA GLY A 114 -0.30 -16.61 1.76
C GLY A 114 0.86 -16.72 2.78
N LEU A 115 1.65 -17.79 2.70
CA LEU A 115 2.81 -18.03 3.58
C LEU A 115 4.14 -17.69 2.90
N ALA A 116 4.12 -16.90 1.83
CA ALA A 116 5.33 -16.51 1.12
C ALA A 116 6.32 -15.78 2.04
N ALA A 117 7.60 -16.14 1.90
CA ALA A 117 8.68 -15.45 2.58
C ALA A 117 8.99 -14.10 1.91
N LYS A 118 9.58 -13.18 2.67
CA LYS A 118 9.90 -11.81 2.18
C LYS A 118 10.69 -11.79 0.86
N PRO A 119 11.73 -12.64 0.63
CA PRO A 119 12.44 -12.69 -0.65
C PRO A 119 11.56 -13.09 -1.85
N GLN A 120 10.52 -13.90 -1.62
CA GLN A 120 9.58 -14.28 -2.68
C GLN A 120 8.68 -13.12 -3.08
N ILE A 121 8.27 -12.30 -2.12
CA ILE A 121 7.49 -11.08 -2.38
C ILE A 121 8.33 -10.10 -3.19
N ASP A 122 9.55 -9.82 -2.77
CA ASP A 122 10.51 -8.96 -3.48
C ASP A 122 10.74 -9.41 -4.92
N HIS A 123 10.96 -10.71 -5.11
CA HIS A 123 11.12 -11.29 -6.44
C HIS A 123 9.87 -11.06 -7.32
N MET A 124 8.69 -11.32 -6.79
CA MET A 124 7.44 -11.16 -7.54
C MET A 124 7.11 -9.70 -7.83
N VAL A 125 7.40 -8.77 -6.90
CA VAL A 125 7.27 -7.33 -7.16
C VAL A 125 8.15 -6.92 -8.35
N ARG A 126 9.40 -7.37 -8.41
CA ARG A 126 10.33 -7.08 -9.53
C ARG A 126 9.87 -7.72 -10.84
N MET A 127 9.32 -8.93 -10.79
CA MET A 127 8.78 -9.60 -11.97
C MET A 127 7.55 -8.89 -12.54
N GLN A 128 6.68 -8.37 -11.67
CA GLN A 128 5.45 -7.68 -12.08
C GLN A 128 5.68 -6.20 -12.44
N LEU A 129 6.77 -5.62 -11.97
CA LEU A 129 7.19 -4.24 -12.24
C LEU A 129 8.61 -4.21 -12.84
N PRO A 130 8.78 -4.61 -14.11
CA PRO A 130 10.10 -4.67 -14.74
C PRO A 130 10.82 -3.31 -14.67
N GLY A 131 12.09 -3.36 -14.27
CA GLY A 131 12.92 -2.16 -14.13
C GLY A 131 12.70 -1.37 -12.83
N VAL A 132 11.92 -1.89 -11.86
CA VAL A 132 11.72 -1.20 -10.59
C VAL A 132 13.02 -1.12 -9.79
N GLU A 133 13.37 0.07 -9.34
CA GLU A 133 14.38 0.32 -8.32
C GLU A 133 13.68 0.50 -6.98
N ILE A 134 13.86 -0.47 -6.07
CA ILE A 134 13.21 -0.49 -4.75
C ILE A 134 14.14 0.18 -3.76
N GLU A 135 13.69 1.27 -3.12
CA GLU A 135 14.49 2.05 -2.16
C GLU A 135 14.77 1.34 -0.83
N GLY A 136 13.93 0.35 -0.48
CA GLY A 136 14.10 -0.40 0.76
C GLY A 136 12.97 -1.38 1.04
N PRO A 137 13.09 -2.14 2.14
CA PRO A 137 12.14 -3.21 2.46
C PRO A 137 10.70 -2.70 2.67
N ASP A 138 10.53 -1.55 3.32
CA ASP A 138 9.20 -0.98 3.59
C ASP A 138 8.52 -0.52 2.28
N SER A 139 9.30 0.01 1.32
CA SER A 139 8.77 0.38 0.01
C SER A 139 8.44 -0.84 -0.86
N ALA A 140 9.16 -1.95 -0.72
CA ALA A 140 8.82 -3.21 -1.38
C ALA A 140 7.48 -3.76 -0.90
N ASP A 141 7.26 -3.77 0.43
CA ASP A 141 6.01 -4.20 1.05
C ASP A 141 4.85 -3.29 0.60
N ALA A 142 5.06 -1.98 0.54
CA ALA A 142 4.08 -1.02 0.04
C ALA A 142 3.76 -1.20 -1.46
N LEU A 143 4.75 -1.52 -2.30
CA LEU A 143 4.51 -1.86 -3.70
C LEU A 143 3.68 -3.15 -3.84
N ALA A 144 3.89 -4.15 -2.98
CA ALA A 144 3.06 -5.35 -2.93
C ALA A 144 1.61 -5.03 -2.57
N VAL A 145 1.37 -4.09 -1.64
CA VAL A 145 0.02 -3.59 -1.31
C VAL A 145 -0.62 -2.89 -2.52
N ALA A 146 0.13 -2.06 -3.24
CA ALA A 146 -0.35 -1.40 -4.46
C ALA A 146 -0.74 -2.40 -5.55
N LEU A 147 0.08 -3.43 -5.78
CA LEU A 147 -0.21 -4.53 -6.71
C LEU A 147 -1.47 -5.29 -6.32
N CYS A 148 -1.59 -5.65 -5.04
CA CYS A 148 -2.77 -6.32 -4.50
C CYS A 148 -4.03 -5.50 -4.78
N HIS A 149 -4.01 -4.20 -4.49
CA HIS A 149 -5.16 -3.32 -4.72
C HIS A 149 -5.50 -3.18 -6.21
N ALA A 150 -4.51 -3.02 -7.08
CA ALA A 150 -4.72 -2.93 -8.53
C ALA A 150 -5.40 -4.19 -9.08
N PHE A 151 -5.02 -5.39 -8.65
CA PHE A 151 -5.66 -6.64 -9.06
C PHE A 151 -7.10 -6.74 -8.56
N HIS A 152 -7.38 -6.33 -7.34
CA HIS A 152 -8.74 -6.31 -6.79
C HIS A 152 -9.64 -5.34 -7.57
N LEU A 153 -9.17 -4.14 -7.87
CA LEU A 153 -9.92 -3.16 -8.66
C LEU A 153 -10.20 -3.68 -10.08
N GLN A 154 -9.22 -4.30 -10.75
CA GLN A 154 -9.42 -4.90 -12.07
C GLN A 154 -10.46 -6.03 -12.05
N SER A 155 -10.42 -6.88 -11.03
CA SER A 155 -11.37 -7.99 -10.87
C SER A 155 -12.78 -7.48 -10.64
N SER A 156 -12.96 -6.47 -9.79
CA SER A 156 -14.25 -5.84 -9.51
C SER A 156 -14.83 -5.18 -10.76
N ASN A 157 -14.02 -4.44 -11.52
CA ASN A 157 -14.45 -3.79 -12.74
C ASN A 157 -14.87 -4.81 -13.82
N ARG A 158 -14.15 -5.92 -13.96
CA ARG A 158 -14.51 -7.01 -14.88
C ARG A 158 -15.83 -7.67 -14.49
N LEU A 159 -16.05 -7.91 -13.20
CA LEU A 159 -17.29 -8.49 -12.68
C LEU A 159 -18.49 -7.56 -12.93
N GLN A 160 -18.35 -6.26 -12.63
CA GLN A 160 -19.38 -5.28 -12.91
C GLN A 160 -19.74 -5.20 -14.40
N ALA A 161 -18.73 -5.19 -15.28
CA ALA A 161 -18.95 -5.19 -16.71
C ALA A 161 -19.65 -6.46 -17.21
N ALA A 162 -19.34 -7.63 -16.62
CA ALA A 162 -20.00 -8.88 -16.95
C ALA A 162 -21.47 -8.90 -16.50
N ILE A 163 -21.77 -8.40 -15.30
CA ILE A 163 -23.14 -8.30 -14.78
C ILE A 163 -23.99 -7.38 -15.67
N LEU A 164 -23.46 -6.21 -16.04
CA LEU A 164 -24.18 -5.26 -16.92
C LEU A 164 -24.48 -5.86 -18.29
N ARG A 165 -23.59 -6.69 -18.84
CA ARG A 165 -23.83 -7.38 -20.13
C ARG A 165 -24.85 -8.53 -20.03
N ALA A 166 -24.93 -9.19 -18.88
CA ALA A 166 -25.86 -10.30 -18.65
C ALA A 166 -27.28 -9.84 -18.33
N GLY A 167 -27.45 -8.59 -17.88
CA GLY A 167 -28.75 -8.00 -17.55
C GLY A 167 -29.37 -7.14 -18.67
N ALA A 168 -28.69 -7.03 -19.81
CA ALA A 168 -29.17 -6.36 -21.02
C ALA A 168 -29.65 -7.37 -22.07
#